data_334b758cd51abdb6b0cdc32cf6f60db1
#
_entry.id   334b758cd51abdb6b0cdc32cf6f60db1
#
_cell.length_a   1.000
_cell.length_b   1.000
_cell.length_c   1.000
_cell.angle_alpha   90.00
_cell.angle_beta   90.00
_cell.angle_gamma   90.00
#
_symmetry.space_group_name_H-M   'P 1'
#
loop_
_entity.id
_entity.type
_entity.pdbx_description
1 polymer ?
#
loop_
_entity_poly.entity_id
_entity_poly.type
_entity_poly.pdbx_seq_one_letter_code
_entity_poly.pdbx_strand_id
1 'polypeptide(L)'
;MTLRSGFGKFGVAAGGAAAGPAFTNYLVIAGGGGGGGGNGGGGGGAGGYRSSWAGSPGSEKTGGNATIETGFYAVSGTPYTITVGAGGARGPSPVQGSDGVASSIAGSGLTTISTVGGGGGDRGDVHTGSGRPGGSGGGGGSGPGPYMNPGGNGTSGQGSTGGKGKHGPGVHQSGGGGGGGTAVGVPAGNNYGG
;
A
#
# COMPACT_ATOMS: atom_id res chain seq x y z
N MET A 1 -22.19 -10.03 19.46
CA MET A 1 -20.78 -9.61 19.40
C MET A 1 -20.75 -8.09 19.48
N THR A 2 -20.44 -7.54 20.65
CA THR A 2 -20.60 -6.11 20.94
C THR A 2 -19.25 -5.42 20.73
N LEU A 3 -19.14 -4.58 19.68
CA LEU A 3 -17.97 -3.73 19.47
C LEU A 3 -17.94 -2.69 20.61
N ARG A 4 -16.96 -2.74 21.47
CA ARG A 4 -16.67 -1.65 22.39
C ARG A 4 -15.77 -0.65 21.67
N SER A 5 -16.34 0.45 21.20
CA SER A 5 -15.59 1.63 20.79
C SER A 5 -15.06 2.32 22.03
N GLY A 6 -13.82 2.07 22.40
CA GLY A 6 -13.11 2.75 23.47
C GLY A 6 -12.59 4.11 23.01
N PHE A 7 -13.45 5.04 22.62
CA PHE A 7 -13.09 6.43 22.62
C PHE A 7 -13.13 6.93 24.06
N GLY A 8 -11.96 6.96 24.71
CA GLY A 8 -11.81 7.62 25.98
C GLY A 8 -12.21 9.10 25.82
N LYS A 9 -13.29 9.51 26.48
CA LYS A 9 -13.60 10.93 26.64
C LYS A 9 -12.43 11.59 27.36
N PHE A 10 -11.68 12.45 26.66
CA PHE A 10 -10.78 13.38 27.32
C PHE A 10 -11.63 14.41 28.05
N GLY A 11 -11.93 14.11 29.30
CA GLY A 11 -12.56 15.09 30.19
C GLY A 11 -11.50 16.13 30.55
N VAL A 12 -11.69 17.37 30.14
CA VAL A 12 -10.92 18.52 30.65
C VAL A 12 -11.37 18.74 32.09
N ALA A 13 -10.67 18.15 33.05
CA ALA A 13 -10.81 18.55 34.44
C ALA A 13 -10.16 19.91 34.61
N ALA A 14 -10.93 20.92 34.95
CA ALA A 14 -10.43 22.24 35.35
C ALA A 14 -9.53 22.03 36.58
N GLY A 15 -8.24 22.35 36.48
CA GLY A 15 -7.29 22.35 37.61
C GLY A 15 -6.50 21.06 37.84
N GLY A 16 -6.55 20.05 36.96
CA GLY A 16 -5.68 18.86 37.02
C GLY A 16 -4.30 19.12 36.44
N ALA A 17 -3.25 18.56 37.05
CA ALA A 17 -1.93 18.52 36.46
C ALA A 17 -2.02 18.00 35.02
N ALA A 18 -1.29 18.60 34.07
CA ALA A 18 -1.27 18.15 32.68
C ALA A 18 -0.97 16.64 32.65
N ALA A 19 -1.83 15.87 31.99
CA ALA A 19 -1.59 14.46 31.83
C ALA A 19 -0.22 14.26 31.15
N GLY A 20 0.61 13.41 31.72
CA GLY A 20 1.92 13.09 31.14
C GLY A 20 1.79 12.51 29.72
N PRO A 21 2.91 12.37 29.00
CA PRO A 21 2.91 11.78 27.67
C PRO A 21 2.31 10.37 27.68
N ALA A 22 1.39 10.09 26.76
CA ALA A 22 0.76 8.78 26.62
C ALA A 22 1.42 7.98 25.49
N PHE A 23 1.87 6.74 25.79
CA PHE A 23 2.39 5.85 24.76
C PHE A 23 1.27 5.50 23.78
N THR A 24 1.55 5.73 22.49
CA THR A 24 0.57 5.61 21.42
C THR A 24 1.10 4.68 20.33
N ASN A 25 0.36 3.64 20.05
CA ASN A 25 0.59 2.82 18.86
C ASN A 25 -0.12 3.43 17.65
N TYR A 26 0.41 3.14 16.48
CA TYR A 26 -0.15 3.62 15.23
C TYR A 26 -0.27 2.53 14.18
N LEU A 27 -1.18 2.77 13.25
CA LEU A 27 -1.30 2.09 11.97
C LEU A 27 -1.51 3.17 10.91
N VAL A 28 -0.57 3.26 9.95
CA VAL A 28 -0.64 4.20 8.83
C VAL A 28 -0.62 3.43 7.53
N ILE A 29 -1.63 3.63 6.69
CA ILE A 29 -1.78 3.00 5.38
C ILE A 29 -1.99 4.10 4.35
N ALA A 30 -1.18 4.12 3.29
CA ALA A 30 -1.32 5.06 2.17
C ALA A 30 -2.45 4.63 1.21
N GLY A 31 -2.83 5.53 0.31
CA GLY A 31 -3.72 5.21 -0.81
C GLY A 31 -3.14 4.14 -1.72
N GLY A 32 -3.95 3.18 -2.17
CA GLY A 32 -3.57 2.17 -3.16
C GLY A 32 -3.41 2.77 -4.55
N GLY A 33 -2.63 2.14 -5.42
CA GLY A 33 -2.51 2.51 -6.82
C GLY A 33 -3.73 2.11 -7.66
N GLY A 34 -3.95 2.77 -8.77
CA GLY A 34 -4.95 2.42 -9.77
C GLY A 34 -4.48 1.30 -10.69
N GLY A 35 -5.39 0.48 -11.19
CA GLY A 35 -5.09 -0.53 -12.22
C GLY A 35 -4.77 0.10 -13.57
N GLY A 36 -3.95 -0.57 -14.38
CA GLY A 36 -3.66 -0.18 -15.75
C GLY A 36 -4.84 -0.45 -16.69
N GLY A 37 -4.94 0.36 -17.75
CA GLY A 37 -5.93 0.22 -18.81
C GLY A 37 -5.44 -0.69 -19.94
N GLY A 38 -6.34 -1.13 -20.80
CA GLY A 38 -6.09 -2.00 -21.95
C GLY A 38 -6.25 -3.48 -21.62
N ASN A 39 -6.13 -4.34 -22.66
CA ASN A 39 -6.21 -5.78 -22.49
C ASN A 39 -4.98 -6.27 -21.71
N GLY A 40 -5.19 -7.01 -20.66
CA GLY A 40 -4.09 -7.49 -19.82
C GLY A 40 -3.36 -6.39 -19.04
N GLY A 41 -4.05 -5.29 -18.71
CA GLY A 41 -3.51 -4.29 -17.78
C GLY A 41 -3.23 -4.88 -16.41
N GLY A 42 -2.15 -4.44 -15.76
CA GLY A 42 -1.74 -4.87 -14.41
C GLY A 42 -2.60 -4.26 -13.30
N GLY A 43 -2.72 -4.94 -12.18
CA GLY A 43 -3.40 -4.45 -10.98
C GLY A 43 -2.59 -3.34 -10.29
N GLY A 44 -3.26 -2.39 -9.63
CA GLY A 44 -2.60 -1.42 -8.75
C GLY A 44 -2.07 -2.07 -7.49
N GLY A 45 -0.94 -1.59 -6.98
CA GLY A 45 -0.35 -2.01 -5.72
C GLY A 45 -1.08 -1.45 -4.51
N ALA A 46 -1.05 -2.15 -3.38
CA ALA A 46 -1.53 -1.61 -2.13
C ALA A 46 -0.69 -0.40 -1.71
N GLY A 47 -1.28 0.51 -0.95
CA GLY A 47 -0.54 1.57 -0.28
C GLY A 47 0.47 0.99 0.69
N GLY A 48 1.51 1.76 0.99
CA GLY A 48 2.49 1.43 2.01
C GLY A 48 1.81 1.24 3.35
N TYR A 49 2.28 0.27 4.13
CA TYR A 49 1.74 -0.12 5.40
C TYR A 49 2.83 -0.01 6.46
N ARG A 50 2.59 0.79 7.53
CA ARG A 50 3.49 0.93 8.68
C ARG A 50 2.69 0.77 9.97
N SER A 51 3.20 -0.03 10.90
CA SER A 51 2.54 -0.31 12.16
C SER A 51 3.53 -0.42 13.31
N SER A 52 3.17 0.14 14.44
CA SER A 52 3.83 -0.08 15.72
C SER A 52 2.99 -0.97 16.66
N TRP A 53 1.82 -1.42 16.22
CA TRP A 53 0.95 -2.20 17.08
C TRP A 53 1.34 -3.67 17.07
N ALA A 54 1.69 -4.20 18.25
CA ALA A 54 1.93 -5.60 18.49
C ALA A 54 0.60 -6.30 18.80
N GLY A 55 0.15 -7.14 17.87
CA GLY A 55 -1.04 -7.98 18.05
C GLY A 55 -0.77 -9.19 18.94
N SER A 56 -0.80 -10.39 18.37
CA SER A 56 -0.39 -11.61 19.07
C SER A 56 1.11 -11.83 18.94
N PRO A 57 1.82 -12.27 19.99
CA PRO A 57 3.27 -12.52 19.93
C PRO A 57 3.68 -13.41 18.76
N GLY A 58 4.65 -12.98 17.97
CA GLY A 58 5.23 -13.72 16.86
C GLY A 58 4.59 -13.50 15.49
N SER A 59 3.49 -12.74 15.39
CA SER A 59 2.80 -12.44 14.12
C SER A 59 2.87 -10.97 13.72
N GLU A 60 3.56 -10.15 14.50
CA GLU A 60 3.63 -8.71 14.28
C GLU A 60 4.56 -8.37 13.13
N LYS A 61 3.97 -7.87 12.06
CA LYS A 61 4.70 -7.40 10.89
C LYS A 61 4.19 -6.03 10.47
N THR A 62 5.12 -5.18 10.04
CA THR A 62 4.80 -4.03 9.22
C THR A 62 4.89 -4.41 7.74
N GLY A 63 4.73 -3.45 6.83
CA GLY A 63 4.77 -3.72 5.40
C GLY A 63 6.06 -4.40 4.93
N GLY A 64 5.97 -5.20 3.87
CA GLY A 64 7.09 -5.97 3.35
C GLY A 64 7.59 -7.07 4.28
N ASN A 65 6.76 -7.54 5.21
CA ASN A 65 7.12 -8.50 6.26
C ASN A 65 8.24 -8.03 7.22
N ALA A 66 8.50 -6.74 7.28
CA ALA A 66 9.46 -6.18 8.23
C ALA A 66 8.96 -6.27 9.68
N THR A 67 9.87 -6.14 10.64
CA THR A 67 9.51 -6.05 12.06
C THR A 67 8.69 -4.79 12.30
N ILE A 68 7.71 -4.87 13.22
CA ILE A 68 6.91 -3.71 13.62
C ILE A 68 7.81 -2.58 14.14
N GLU A 69 7.31 -1.38 14.01
CA GLU A 69 8.01 -0.17 14.46
C GLU A 69 7.69 0.14 15.93
N THR A 70 8.41 1.06 16.52
CA THR A 70 8.12 1.54 17.88
C THR A 70 7.06 2.63 17.81
N GLY A 71 6.07 2.58 18.71
CA GLY A 71 5.11 3.65 18.92
C GLY A 71 5.78 4.94 19.43
N PHE A 72 5.01 5.97 19.60
CA PHE A 72 5.50 7.25 20.11
C PHE A 72 4.73 7.71 21.35
N TYR A 73 5.29 8.69 22.07
CA TYR A 73 4.61 9.31 23.21
C TYR A 73 3.86 10.56 22.74
N ALA A 74 2.54 10.49 22.72
CA ALA A 74 1.69 11.63 22.45
C ALA A 74 1.64 12.55 23.67
N VAL A 75 1.87 13.85 23.46
CA VAL A 75 1.84 14.87 24.52
C VAL A 75 0.48 15.57 24.52
N SER A 76 -0.16 15.61 25.68
CA SER A 76 -1.44 16.32 25.85
C SER A 76 -1.32 17.80 25.46
N GLY A 77 -2.31 18.32 24.74
CA GLY A 77 -2.30 19.71 24.24
C GLY A 77 -1.45 19.94 22.99
N THR A 78 -0.69 18.94 22.51
CA THR A 78 0.07 19.05 21.26
C THR A 78 -0.82 18.62 20.08
N PRO A 79 -1.01 19.48 19.05
CA PRO A 79 -1.75 19.10 17.87
C PRO A 79 -0.94 18.13 16.99
N TYR A 80 -1.57 17.03 16.55
CA TYR A 80 -1.06 16.11 15.56
C TYR A 80 -1.88 16.21 14.29
N THR A 81 -1.21 16.40 13.16
CA THR A 81 -1.84 16.42 11.85
C THR A 81 -1.85 15.01 11.27
N ILE A 82 -3.05 14.52 10.94
CA ILE A 82 -3.27 13.25 10.27
C ILE A 82 -3.63 13.54 8.82
N THR A 83 -2.83 13.02 7.89
CA THR A 83 -3.10 13.10 6.46
C THR A 83 -3.46 11.72 5.94
N VAL A 84 -4.60 11.60 5.25
CA VAL A 84 -5.02 10.35 4.59
C VAL A 84 -4.90 10.53 3.09
N GLY A 85 -4.02 9.75 2.47
CA GLY A 85 -3.75 9.79 1.04
C GLY A 85 -4.88 9.17 0.21
N ALA A 86 -5.22 9.81 -0.89
CA ALA A 86 -6.20 9.28 -1.84
C ALA A 86 -5.65 8.08 -2.63
N GLY A 87 -6.53 7.20 -3.11
CA GLY A 87 -6.18 6.16 -4.08
C GLY A 87 -5.86 6.73 -5.45
N GLY A 88 -5.00 6.03 -6.21
CA GLY A 88 -4.70 6.35 -7.60
C GLY A 88 -5.86 6.00 -8.54
N ALA A 89 -6.05 6.81 -9.57
CA ALA A 89 -7.06 6.56 -10.59
C ALA A 89 -6.66 5.40 -11.52
N ARG A 90 -7.65 4.64 -11.97
CA ARG A 90 -7.46 3.66 -13.05
C ARG A 90 -6.99 4.34 -14.34
N GLY A 91 -6.02 3.76 -15.03
CA GLY A 91 -5.64 4.22 -16.37
C GLY A 91 -6.75 3.95 -17.39
N PRO A 92 -7.11 4.93 -18.25
CA PRO A 92 -7.89 4.61 -19.46
C PRO A 92 -7.03 3.73 -20.40
N SER A 93 -7.65 3.05 -21.35
CA SER A 93 -6.90 2.26 -22.33
C SER A 93 -6.21 3.17 -23.37
N PRO A 94 -4.94 2.96 -23.71
CA PRO A 94 -3.91 2.11 -23.11
C PRO A 94 -2.95 2.93 -22.19
N VAL A 95 -3.39 3.30 -21.00
CA VAL A 95 -2.61 4.13 -20.07
C VAL A 95 -2.36 3.37 -18.76
N GLN A 96 -1.20 3.58 -18.15
CA GLN A 96 -0.90 3.07 -16.80
C GLN A 96 -1.86 3.65 -15.76
N GLY A 97 -2.11 2.91 -14.70
CA GLY A 97 -2.76 3.44 -13.51
C GLY A 97 -1.92 4.51 -12.83
N SER A 98 -2.58 5.42 -12.12
CA SER A 98 -1.91 6.41 -11.28
C SER A 98 -1.47 5.81 -9.96
N ASP A 99 -0.41 6.37 -9.37
CA ASP A 99 0.01 6.00 -8.02
C ASP A 99 -0.99 6.54 -6.99
N GLY A 100 -1.07 5.86 -5.86
CA GLY A 100 -1.75 6.37 -4.68
C GLY A 100 -0.97 7.51 -4.03
N VAL A 101 -1.60 8.18 -3.07
CA VAL A 101 -1.02 9.29 -2.33
C VAL A 101 -0.58 8.82 -0.93
N ALA A 102 0.50 9.40 -0.42
CA ALA A 102 1.03 9.12 0.91
C ALA A 102 0.02 9.48 2.02
N SER A 103 0.04 8.69 3.12
CA SER A 103 -0.60 9.04 4.38
C SER A 103 0.47 9.35 5.43
N SER A 104 0.15 10.19 6.41
CA SER A 104 1.13 10.55 7.44
C SER A 104 0.51 10.96 8.77
N ILE A 105 1.34 10.87 9.82
CA ILE A 105 1.13 11.47 11.13
C ILE A 105 2.30 12.43 11.38
N ALA A 106 2.02 13.70 11.65
CA ALA A 106 3.03 14.72 11.95
C ALA A 106 2.63 15.54 13.16
N GLY A 107 3.59 16.01 13.94
CA GLY A 107 3.36 16.86 15.10
C GLY A 107 4.66 17.32 15.75
N SER A 108 4.58 18.29 16.64
CA SER A 108 5.77 18.77 17.37
C SER A 108 6.37 17.65 18.22
N GLY A 109 7.66 17.45 18.15
CA GLY A 109 8.38 16.40 18.89
C GLY A 109 8.21 14.98 18.30
N LEU A 110 7.48 14.82 17.19
CA LEU A 110 7.34 13.57 16.48
C LEU A 110 8.07 13.62 15.13
N THR A 111 9.02 12.69 14.93
CA THR A 111 9.50 12.43 13.57
C THR A 111 8.33 11.95 12.72
N THR A 112 8.02 12.67 11.65
CA THR A 112 6.86 12.37 10.80
C THR A 112 6.86 10.90 10.37
N ILE A 113 5.77 10.22 10.68
CA ILE A 113 5.50 8.84 10.24
C ILE A 113 4.74 8.94 8.92
N SER A 114 5.37 8.53 7.82
CA SER A 114 4.78 8.62 6.49
C SER A 114 4.87 7.29 5.75
N THR A 115 3.86 7.01 4.93
CA THR A 115 3.80 5.84 4.06
C THR A 115 3.75 6.28 2.60
N VAL A 116 4.33 5.49 1.71
CA VAL A 116 4.34 5.75 0.25
C VAL A 116 3.06 5.20 -0.37
N GLY A 117 2.47 5.93 -1.30
CA GLY A 117 1.31 5.46 -2.07
C GLY A 117 1.59 4.18 -2.84
N GLY A 118 0.58 3.37 -3.11
CA GLY A 118 0.71 2.17 -3.93
C GLY A 118 1.04 2.52 -5.37
N GLY A 119 1.88 1.71 -6.03
CA GLY A 119 2.25 1.90 -7.43
C GLY A 119 1.09 1.58 -8.38
N GLY A 120 0.91 2.37 -9.43
CA GLY A 120 -0.06 2.11 -10.49
C GLY A 120 0.28 0.86 -11.30
N GLY A 121 -0.73 0.11 -11.75
CA GLY A 121 -0.57 -1.03 -12.64
C GLY A 121 -0.12 -0.60 -14.03
N ASP A 122 0.67 -1.46 -14.68
CA ASP A 122 1.10 -1.24 -16.06
C ASP A 122 -0.07 -1.35 -17.04
N ARG A 123 0.04 -0.64 -18.16
CA ARG A 123 -0.93 -0.73 -19.26
C ARG A 123 -0.83 -2.08 -19.97
N GLY A 124 -1.94 -2.58 -20.49
CA GLY A 124 -1.96 -3.67 -21.44
C GLY A 124 -1.62 -3.22 -22.87
N ASP A 125 -1.58 -4.17 -23.78
CA ASP A 125 -1.39 -3.95 -25.23
C ASP A 125 -0.03 -3.35 -25.63
N VAL A 126 1.01 -3.39 -24.77
CA VAL A 126 2.35 -2.88 -25.05
C VAL A 126 3.44 -3.92 -24.79
N HIS A 127 4.49 -3.90 -25.62
CA HIS A 127 5.63 -4.83 -25.53
C HIS A 127 6.61 -4.49 -24.40
N THR A 128 6.64 -3.22 -24.00
CA THR A 128 7.57 -2.71 -23.00
C THR A 128 6.81 -1.86 -22.01
N GLY A 129 6.86 -2.25 -20.76
CA GLY A 129 6.26 -1.55 -19.64
C GLY A 129 6.67 -2.21 -18.35
N SER A 130 6.23 -1.65 -17.24
CA SER A 130 6.36 -2.23 -15.91
C SER A 130 5.29 -1.64 -15.01
N GLY A 131 4.83 -2.39 -14.05
CA GLY A 131 4.10 -1.82 -12.92
C GLY A 131 4.93 -0.70 -12.27
N ARG A 132 4.28 0.34 -11.75
CA ARG A 132 4.98 1.45 -11.10
C ARG A 132 5.43 1.05 -9.70
N PRO A 133 6.59 1.51 -9.25
CA PRO A 133 7.00 1.30 -7.84
C PRO A 133 6.08 2.08 -6.89
N GLY A 134 6.00 1.64 -5.65
CA GLY A 134 5.17 2.30 -4.64
C GLY A 134 5.44 1.76 -3.25
N GLY A 135 4.58 2.07 -2.28
CA GLY A 135 4.54 1.40 -0.99
C GLY A 135 4.47 -0.11 -1.20
N SER A 136 3.48 -0.58 -1.97
CA SER A 136 3.54 -1.85 -2.70
C SER A 136 3.50 -1.55 -4.20
N GLY A 137 4.24 -2.32 -4.99
CA GLY A 137 4.35 -2.09 -6.44
C GLY A 137 3.12 -2.51 -7.22
N GLY A 138 2.83 -1.84 -8.32
CA GLY A 138 1.79 -2.23 -9.28
C GLY A 138 2.16 -3.48 -10.07
N GLY A 139 1.17 -4.22 -10.58
CA GLY A 139 1.35 -5.38 -11.45
C GLY A 139 1.83 -4.98 -12.84
N GLY A 140 2.60 -5.86 -13.49
CA GLY A 140 2.99 -5.72 -14.89
C GLY A 140 1.81 -5.98 -15.82
N GLY A 141 1.74 -5.26 -16.93
CA GLY A 141 0.81 -5.52 -18.02
C GLY A 141 1.29 -6.61 -18.96
N SER A 142 0.47 -6.97 -19.94
CA SER A 142 0.86 -7.86 -21.02
C SER A 142 0.70 -7.16 -22.37
N GLY A 143 1.66 -7.34 -23.24
CA GLY A 143 1.60 -6.88 -24.63
C GLY A 143 1.53 -8.04 -25.62
N PRO A 144 1.35 -7.76 -26.94
CA PRO A 144 1.43 -8.79 -27.95
C PRO A 144 2.82 -9.43 -28.01
N GLY A 145 2.88 -10.76 -28.16
CA GLY A 145 4.13 -11.53 -28.22
C GLY A 145 4.57 -12.10 -26.87
N PRO A 146 5.70 -12.83 -26.79
CA PRO A 146 6.10 -13.62 -25.61
C PRO A 146 6.70 -12.73 -24.48
N TYR A 147 6.21 -11.51 -24.34
CA TYR A 147 6.76 -10.55 -23.37
C TYR A 147 6.02 -10.59 -22.03
N MET A 148 6.81 -10.57 -20.99
CA MET A 148 6.33 -10.51 -19.61
C MET A 148 6.79 -9.20 -18.98
N ASN A 149 5.90 -8.23 -18.93
CA ASN A 149 6.23 -6.97 -18.28
C ASN A 149 6.36 -7.18 -16.74
N PRO A 150 7.42 -6.71 -16.12
CA PRO A 150 7.61 -6.88 -14.68
C PRO A 150 6.60 -6.06 -13.88
N GLY A 151 6.29 -6.53 -12.67
CA GLY A 151 5.64 -5.70 -11.67
C GLY A 151 6.60 -4.65 -11.10
N GLY A 152 6.04 -3.60 -10.52
CA GLY A 152 6.78 -2.55 -9.85
C GLY A 152 7.34 -3.01 -8.50
N ASN A 153 8.43 -2.40 -8.05
CA ASN A 153 9.01 -2.68 -6.75
C ASN A 153 8.16 -2.10 -5.60
N GLY A 154 8.09 -2.84 -4.49
CA GLY A 154 7.61 -2.30 -3.22
C GLY A 154 8.70 -1.53 -2.49
N THR A 155 8.30 -0.61 -1.63
CA THR A 155 9.20 0.09 -0.70
C THR A 155 9.54 -0.85 0.47
N SER A 156 10.83 -1.02 0.75
CA SER A 156 11.29 -1.82 1.89
C SER A 156 10.64 -1.34 3.20
N GLY A 157 10.16 -2.27 4.01
CA GLY A 157 9.46 -1.98 5.26
C GLY A 157 8.05 -1.43 5.12
N GLN A 158 7.51 -1.29 3.89
CA GLN A 158 6.17 -0.75 3.66
C GLN A 158 5.30 -1.61 2.76
N GLY A 159 5.87 -2.48 1.92
CA GLY A 159 5.09 -3.35 1.05
C GLY A 159 5.93 -4.22 0.14
N SER A 160 5.27 -4.91 -0.77
CA SER A 160 5.85 -5.96 -1.59
C SER A 160 5.78 -5.63 -3.09
N THR A 161 6.58 -6.32 -3.88
CA THR A 161 6.64 -6.18 -5.35
C THR A 161 5.36 -6.69 -6.01
N GLY A 162 4.94 -6.07 -7.09
CA GLY A 162 3.85 -6.53 -7.96
C GLY A 162 4.22 -7.77 -8.78
N GLY A 163 3.21 -8.51 -9.21
CA GLY A 163 3.35 -9.68 -10.08
C GLY A 163 3.66 -9.29 -11.53
N LYS A 164 4.29 -10.20 -12.26
CA LYS A 164 4.56 -10.04 -13.70
C LYS A 164 3.28 -10.25 -14.50
N GLY A 165 3.09 -9.47 -15.57
CA GLY A 165 2.12 -9.78 -16.61
C GLY A 165 2.60 -10.91 -17.51
N LYS A 166 1.70 -11.52 -18.30
CA LYS A 166 2.04 -12.60 -19.21
C LYS A 166 1.24 -12.56 -20.51
N HIS A 167 1.94 -12.82 -21.61
CA HIS A 167 1.36 -13.16 -22.89
C HIS A 167 2.21 -14.27 -23.56
N GLY A 168 1.59 -15.17 -24.29
CA GLY A 168 2.27 -16.22 -25.02
C GLY A 168 1.38 -16.76 -26.15
N PRO A 169 1.92 -17.53 -27.11
CA PRO A 169 1.14 -18.16 -28.17
C PRO A 169 0.00 -19.01 -27.57
N GLY A 170 -1.23 -18.75 -28.00
CA GLY A 170 -2.42 -19.43 -27.50
C GLY A 170 -2.87 -19.02 -26.09
N VAL A 171 -2.26 -18.02 -25.48
CA VAL A 171 -2.63 -17.50 -24.16
C VAL A 171 -3.26 -16.11 -24.30
N HIS A 172 -4.37 -15.89 -23.63
CA HIS A 172 -4.96 -14.54 -23.53
C HIS A 172 -4.01 -13.60 -22.78
N GLN A 173 -4.05 -12.31 -23.13
CA GLN A 173 -3.31 -11.27 -22.42
C GLN A 173 -3.77 -11.24 -20.96
N SER A 174 -2.83 -11.37 -20.02
CA SER A 174 -3.12 -11.37 -18.60
C SER A 174 -2.18 -10.45 -17.84
N GLY A 175 -2.75 -9.52 -17.09
CA GLY A 175 -2.01 -8.64 -16.18
C GLY A 175 -1.61 -9.33 -14.89
N GLY A 176 -0.47 -8.97 -14.33
CA GLY A 176 -0.04 -9.39 -13.00
C GLY A 176 -0.84 -8.68 -11.90
N GLY A 177 -0.97 -9.28 -10.75
CA GLY A 177 -1.57 -8.66 -9.57
C GLY A 177 -0.66 -7.58 -8.98
N GLY A 178 -1.23 -6.56 -8.36
CA GLY A 178 -0.47 -5.61 -7.55
C GLY A 178 0.12 -6.27 -6.30
N GLY A 179 1.22 -5.72 -5.77
CA GLY A 179 1.79 -6.15 -4.49
C GLY A 179 0.87 -5.81 -3.31
N GLY A 180 0.85 -6.67 -2.32
CA GLY A 180 0.17 -6.44 -1.04
C GLY A 180 1.12 -5.87 0.02
N GLY A 181 0.56 -5.53 1.18
CA GLY A 181 1.36 -5.05 2.32
C GLY A 181 2.43 -6.05 2.77
N THR A 182 2.10 -7.34 2.75
CA THR A 182 2.99 -8.42 3.23
C THR A 182 3.21 -9.55 2.22
N ALA A 183 2.56 -9.50 1.06
CA ALA A 183 2.66 -10.52 0.03
C ALA A 183 2.97 -9.91 -1.34
N VAL A 184 3.85 -10.57 -2.09
CA VAL A 184 4.11 -10.21 -3.49
C VAL A 184 2.86 -10.40 -4.34
N GLY A 185 2.72 -9.59 -5.38
CA GLY A 185 1.64 -9.73 -6.34
C GLY A 185 1.74 -11.06 -7.10
N VAL A 186 0.60 -11.68 -7.33
CA VAL A 186 0.54 -12.94 -8.08
C VAL A 186 0.89 -12.66 -9.55
N PRO A 187 1.86 -13.39 -10.13
CA PRO A 187 2.10 -13.32 -11.57
C PRO A 187 0.88 -13.79 -12.35
N ALA A 188 0.71 -13.28 -13.56
CA ALA A 188 -0.34 -13.77 -14.45
C ALA A 188 -0.17 -15.26 -14.72
N GLY A 189 -1.24 -16.01 -14.52
CA GLY A 189 -1.31 -17.45 -14.76
C GLY A 189 -1.39 -17.82 -16.24
N ASN A 190 -1.16 -19.11 -16.54
CA ASN A 190 -1.49 -19.69 -17.84
C ASN A 190 -3.01 -19.97 -17.81
N ASN A 191 -3.83 -19.09 -18.35
CA ASN A 191 -5.21 -19.48 -18.66
C ASN A 191 -5.21 -20.33 -19.93
N TYR A 192 -4.98 -21.62 -19.75
CA TYR A 192 -5.48 -22.59 -20.72
C TYR A 192 -6.97 -22.72 -20.42
N GLY A 193 -7.80 -22.03 -21.21
CA GLY A 193 -9.21 -22.36 -21.25
C GLY A 193 -9.30 -23.81 -21.70
N GLY A 194 -9.73 -24.69 -20.80
CA GLY A 194 -10.25 -25.99 -21.17
C GLY A 194 -11.69 -25.84 -21.60
#